data_f517858e8e3b3e023c037ec8bdc4eb8b
#
_entry.id   f517858e8e3b3e023c037ec8bdc4eb8b
#
_cell.length_a   1.000
_cell.length_b   1.000
_cell.length_c   1.000
_cell.angle_alpha   90.00
_cell.angle_beta   90.00
_cell.angle_gamma   90.00
#
_symmetry.space_group_name_H-M   'P 1'
#
loop_
_entity.id
_entity.type
_entity.pdbx_description
1 polymer ?
#
loop_
_entity_poly.entity_id
_entity_poly.type
_entity_poly.pdbx_seq_one_letter_code
_entity_poly.pdbx_strand_id
1 'polypeptide(L)'
;GSVVSTGDTDATGSYVSTGIYSCEIALTAAATPLQEIHDVWHSGGVEYFTGSFFPELMPTYDSAPTFNRITSCKNLKKKYSIQDTARFRFFVRDRNWSPTIYTVATANNPTDIIESASYSIYRVTDNLAAIPYGTGSDLSTYLSYDKEGNFFDLDMSLLEPDYMYEIRLSYYNDSIGDWQEQPQTFKFRVE
;
A
#
# COMPACT_ATOMS: atom_id res chain seq x y z
N GLY A 1 12.98 -19.61 -16.88
CA GLY A 1 13.90 -19.96 -15.82
C GLY A 1 13.97 -21.48 -15.63
N SER A 2 15.10 -21.97 -15.16
CA SER A 2 15.27 -23.40 -14.82
C SER A 2 14.59 -23.71 -13.50
N VAL A 3 13.91 -24.87 -13.40
CA VAL A 3 13.28 -25.30 -12.16
C VAL A 3 14.32 -26.05 -11.32
N VAL A 4 14.56 -25.57 -10.11
CA VAL A 4 15.43 -26.22 -9.13
C VAL A 4 14.56 -27.06 -8.19
N SER A 5 14.71 -28.38 -8.24
CA SER A 5 14.18 -29.28 -7.23
C SER A 5 15.29 -29.61 -6.25
N THR A 6 15.01 -30.36 -5.18
CA THR A 6 16.02 -30.79 -4.22
C THR A 6 17.19 -31.52 -4.94
N GLY A 7 18.36 -30.91 -4.95
CA GLY A 7 19.57 -31.45 -5.56
C GLY A 7 20.39 -30.40 -6.27
N ASP A 8 21.52 -30.85 -6.79
CA ASP A 8 22.43 -30.03 -7.58
C ASP A 8 21.79 -29.78 -8.98
N THR A 9 21.67 -28.53 -9.38
CA THR A 9 21.05 -28.19 -10.67
C THR A 9 21.89 -27.12 -11.34
N ASP A 10 22.39 -27.40 -12.53
CA ASP A 10 23.08 -26.44 -13.36
C ASP A 10 22.08 -25.55 -14.10
N ALA A 11 22.26 -24.23 -13.97
CA ALA A 11 21.52 -23.22 -14.74
C ALA A 11 22.52 -22.31 -15.44
N THR A 12 22.17 -21.85 -16.64
CA THR A 12 23.05 -20.96 -17.41
C THR A 12 22.75 -19.52 -17.11
N GLY A 13 23.73 -18.77 -16.59
CA GLY A 13 23.64 -17.34 -16.38
C GLY A 13 23.80 -16.55 -17.69
N SER A 14 23.15 -15.40 -17.76
CA SER A 14 23.23 -14.45 -18.87
C SER A 14 24.05 -13.23 -18.49
N TYR A 15 24.90 -12.76 -19.40
CA TYR A 15 25.67 -11.53 -19.23
C TYR A 15 24.73 -10.32 -19.32
N VAL A 16 24.78 -9.41 -18.35
CA VAL A 16 24.00 -8.18 -18.33
C VAL A 16 24.90 -6.97 -18.61
N SER A 17 26.00 -6.84 -17.87
CA SER A 17 26.98 -5.77 -18.04
C SER A 17 28.32 -6.19 -17.39
N THR A 18 29.33 -5.35 -17.49
CA THR A 18 30.65 -5.66 -16.93
C THR A 18 30.57 -6.02 -15.44
N GLY A 19 30.90 -7.27 -15.12
CA GLY A 19 30.85 -7.81 -13.76
C GLY A 19 29.45 -8.18 -13.25
N ILE A 20 28.42 -8.06 -14.08
CA ILE A 20 27.03 -8.38 -13.70
C ILE A 20 26.49 -9.49 -14.60
N TYR A 21 26.08 -10.56 -13.97
CA TYR A 21 25.42 -11.70 -14.61
C TYR A 21 24.08 -11.98 -13.90
N SER A 22 23.11 -12.48 -14.62
CA SER A 22 21.80 -12.87 -14.08
C SER A 22 21.47 -14.32 -14.43
N CYS A 23 20.82 -14.99 -13.52
CA CYS A 23 20.26 -16.30 -13.75
C CYS A 23 18.85 -16.36 -13.14
N GLU A 24 17.87 -16.76 -13.95
CA GLU A 24 16.51 -16.94 -13.50
C GLU A 24 16.28 -18.40 -13.13
N ILE A 25 15.96 -18.65 -11.87
CA ILE A 25 15.65 -19.97 -11.33
C ILE A 25 14.25 -19.99 -10.71
N ALA A 26 13.57 -21.12 -10.81
CA ALA A 26 12.31 -21.34 -10.12
C ALA A 26 12.52 -22.42 -9.05
N LEU A 27 12.22 -22.07 -7.81
CA LEU A 27 12.28 -22.99 -6.68
C LEU A 27 10.92 -23.65 -6.49
N THR A 28 10.89 -24.99 -6.54
CA THR A 28 9.67 -25.73 -6.23
C THR A 28 9.64 -26.06 -4.74
N ALA A 29 8.45 -25.97 -4.12
CA ALA A 29 8.27 -26.37 -2.74
C ALA A 29 8.63 -27.85 -2.57
N ALA A 30 9.63 -28.11 -1.77
CA ALA A 30 9.98 -29.46 -1.33
C ALA A 30 9.10 -29.83 -0.12
N ALA A 31 8.96 -31.13 0.15
CA ALA A 31 8.26 -31.63 1.36
C ALA A 31 8.88 -31.07 2.65
N THR A 32 10.15 -30.69 2.61
CA THR A 32 10.85 -29.98 3.69
C THR A 32 11.22 -28.59 3.17
N PRO A 33 10.86 -27.50 3.86
CA PRO A 33 11.22 -26.16 3.43
C PRO A 33 12.74 -26.04 3.28
N LEU A 34 13.20 -25.51 2.14
CA LEU A 34 14.59 -25.17 1.93
C LEU A 34 14.92 -24.01 2.87
N GLN A 35 15.87 -24.22 3.77
CA GLN A 35 16.27 -23.18 4.72
C GLN A 35 17.34 -22.26 4.15
N GLU A 36 18.27 -22.83 3.38
CA GLU A 36 19.38 -22.11 2.78
C GLU A 36 19.71 -22.72 1.42
N ILE A 37 19.98 -21.87 0.44
CA ILE A 37 20.41 -22.27 -0.91
C ILE A 37 21.74 -21.61 -1.19
N HIS A 38 22.66 -22.39 -1.74
CA HIS A 38 23.97 -21.91 -2.18
C HIS A 38 23.96 -21.74 -3.68
N ASP A 39 24.41 -20.57 -4.14
CA ASP A 39 24.67 -20.29 -5.55
C ASP A 39 26.18 -20.33 -5.83
N VAL A 40 26.57 -21.16 -6.77
CA VAL A 40 27.97 -21.30 -7.20
C VAL A 40 28.07 -20.86 -8.65
N TRP A 41 28.81 -19.78 -8.89
CA TRP A 41 29.06 -19.28 -10.23
C TRP A 41 30.39 -19.78 -10.73
N HIS A 42 30.36 -20.59 -11.80
CA HIS A 42 31.55 -21.17 -12.39
C HIS A 42 31.53 -21.10 -13.93
N SER A 43 32.69 -21.17 -14.52
CA SER A 43 32.85 -21.29 -15.98
C SER A 43 34.11 -22.09 -16.29
N GLY A 44 33.99 -23.05 -17.21
CA GLY A 44 35.12 -23.89 -17.62
C GLY A 44 35.77 -24.67 -16.49
N GLY A 45 35.03 -25.02 -15.43
CA GLY A 45 35.53 -25.74 -14.25
C GLY A 45 36.24 -24.85 -13.23
N VAL A 46 36.19 -23.52 -13.39
CA VAL A 46 36.71 -22.55 -12.43
C VAL A 46 35.55 -21.87 -11.73
N GLU A 47 35.56 -21.91 -10.40
CA GLU A 47 34.61 -21.19 -9.54
C GLU A 47 35.05 -19.74 -9.38
N TYR A 48 34.09 -18.80 -9.58
CA TYR A 48 34.34 -17.38 -9.47
C TYR A 48 33.66 -16.78 -8.25
N PHE A 49 32.52 -17.33 -7.83
CA PHE A 49 31.78 -16.85 -6.69
C PHE A 49 30.90 -17.95 -6.09
N THR A 50 30.84 -17.98 -4.77
CA THR A 50 29.90 -18.79 -4.01
C THR A 50 29.17 -17.88 -3.00
N GLY A 51 27.86 -17.87 -3.04
CA GLY A 51 27.02 -17.17 -2.10
C GLY A 51 25.98 -18.09 -1.48
N SER A 52 25.21 -17.56 -0.55
CA SER A 52 24.03 -18.23 -0.02
C SER A 52 22.89 -17.24 0.16
N PHE A 53 21.66 -17.72 0.01
CA PHE A 53 20.46 -16.93 0.27
C PHE A 53 19.39 -17.82 0.91
N PHE A 54 18.51 -17.18 1.66
CA PHE A 54 17.37 -17.83 2.30
C PHE A 54 16.12 -17.58 1.47
N PRO A 55 15.50 -18.62 0.88
CA PRO A 55 14.26 -18.45 0.15
C PRO A 55 13.12 -18.14 1.12
N GLU A 56 12.42 -17.07 0.87
CA GLU A 56 11.18 -16.77 1.57
C GLU A 56 10.02 -17.50 0.88
N LEU A 57 9.12 -18.03 1.68
CA LEU A 57 7.86 -18.55 1.15
C LEU A 57 7.11 -17.38 0.49
N MET A 58 6.79 -17.54 -0.79
CA MET A 58 5.88 -16.61 -1.44
C MET A 58 4.58 -16.61 -0.63
N PRO A 59 4.17 -15.46 -0.07
CA PRO A 59 2.90 -15.41 0.63
C PRO A 59 1.81 -15.90 -0.33
N THR A 60 0.93 -16.78 0.14
CA THR A 60 -0.26 -17.17 -0.61
C THR A 60 -1.10 -15.92 -0.81
N TYR A 61 -0.94 -15.30 -1.97
CA TYR A 61 -1.85 -14.26 -2.40
C TYR A 61 -3.18 -14.93 -2.70
N ASP A 62 -4.12 -14.77 -1.79
CA ASP A 62 -5.51 -14.74 -2.20
C ASP A 62 -5.60 -13.63 -3.26
N SER A 63 -6.10 -13.94 -4.43
CA SER A 63 -6.06 -13.10 -5.63
C SER A 63 -6.84 -11.76 -5.52
N ALA A 64 -7.34 -11.44 -4.35
CA ALA A 64 -7.91 -10.15 -4.01
C ALA A 64 -7.15 -9.53 -2.84
N PRO A 65 -6.73 -8.27 -2.92
CA PRO A 65 -6.15 -7.57 -1.78
C PRO A 65 -7.15 -7.62 -0.63
N THR A 66 -6.76 -8.24 0.48
CA THR A 66 -7.62 -8.33 1.66
C THR A 66 -7.59 -6.98 2.36
N PHE A 67 -8.62 -6.16 2.12
CA PHE A 67 -8.80 -4.91 2.84
C PHE A 67 -9.33 -5.22 4.25
N ASN A 68 -8.42 -5.21 5.21
CA ASN A 68 -8.76 -5.49 6.61
C ASN A 68 -9.31 -4.26 7.34
N ARG A 69 -9.28 -3.09 6.71
CA ARG A 69 -9.69 -1.84 7.31
C ARG A 69 -10.94 -1.27 6.65
N ILE A 70 -11.80 -0.68 7.47
CA ILE A 70 -12.96 0.09 7.02
C ILE A 70 -12.75 1.53 7.46
N THR A 71 -12.79 2.43 6.49
CA THR A 71 -12.62 3.86 6.72
C THR A 71 -13.94 4.59 6.54
N SER A 72 -14.24 5.53 7.42
CA SER A 72 -15.39 6.44 7.31
C SER A 72 -14.95 7.88 7.57
N CYS A 73 -15.53 8.83 6.86
CA CYS A 73 -15.32 10.25 7.10
C CYS A 73 -16.43 10.80 8.02
N LYS A 74 -16.05 11.33 9.19
CA LYS A 74 -17.01 11.76 10.22
C LYS A 74 -17.71 13.08 9.92
N ASN A 75 -17.02 13.99 9.26
CA ASN A 75 -17.44 15.37 9.09
C ASN A 75 -17.61 15.79 7.63
N LEU A 76 -17.85 14.84 6.76
CA LEU A 76 -18.08 15.07 5.35
C LEU A 76 -19.41 15.82 5.14
N LYS A 77 -19.33 17.00 4.53
CA LYS A 77 -20.50 17.72 4.01
C LYS A 77 -20.69 17.38 2.53
N LYS A 78 -21.90 17.48 2.04
CA LYS A 78 -22.20 17.25 0.62
C LYS A 78 -21.71 18.40 -0.26
N LYS A 79 -21.60 19.62 0.29
CA LYS A 79 -21.25 20.85 -0.44
C LYS A 79 -20.32 21.71 0.40
N TYR A 80 -19.37 22.34 -0.24
CA TYR A 80 -18.43 23.31 0.32
C TYR A 80 -18.37 24.54 -0.60
N SER A 81 -18.19 25.72 -0.02
CA SER A 81 -17.88 26.92 -0.79
C SER A 81 -16.42 26.92 -1.21
N ILE A 82 -16.12 27.50 -2.38
CA ILE A 82 -14.74 27.69 -2.85
C ILE A 82 -13.87 28.47 -1.85
N GLN A 83 -14.46 29.23 -0.96
CA GLN A 83 -13.75 30.02 0.06
C GLN A 83 -13.54 29.25 1.37
N ASP A 84 -14.07 28.02 1.46
CA ASP A 84 -13.96 27.23 2.69
C ASP A 84 -12.60 26.53 2.75
N THR A 85 -12.05 26.47 3.97
CA THR A 85 -11.03 25.48 4.32
C THR A 85 -11.69 24.39 5.16
N ALA A 86 -11.68 23.17 4.67
CA ALA A 86 -12.34 22.05 5.35
C ALA A 86 -11.34 21.06 5.90
N ARG A 87 -11.54 20.68 7.15
CA ARG A 87 -10.83 19.55 7.75
C ARG A 87 -11.63 18.29 7.52
N PHE A 88 -11.04 17.31 6.82
CA PHE A 88 -11.58 15.97 6.66
C PHE A 88 -10.96 15.06 7.71
N ARG A 89 -11.81 14.42 8.52
CA ARG A 89 -11.39 13.52 9.59
C ARG A 89 -11.90 12.11 9.33
N PHE A 90 -10.98 11.16 9.36
CA PHE A 90 -11.24 9.77 9.06
C PHE A 90 -11.18 8.92 10.32
N PHE A 91 -12.17 8.08 10.43
CA PHE A 91 -12.25 7.04 11.43
C PHE A 91 -11.94 5.70 10.75
N VAL A 92 -10.92 5.03 11.21
CA VAL A 92 -10.48 3.74 10.68
C VAL A 92 -10.69 2.68 11.74
N ARG A 93 -11.20 1.53 11.34
CA ARG A 93 -11.35 0.37 12.21
C ARG A 93 -11.00 -0.92 11.48
N ASP A 94 -10.65 -1.96 12.22
CA ASP A 94 -10.55 -3.30 11.66
C ASP A 94 -11.91 -3.77 11.12
N ARG A 95 -11.90 -4.47 9.99
CA ARG A 95 -13.10 -4.98 9.34
C ARG A 95 -13.84 -6.00 10.21
N ASN A 96 -13.08 -6.83 10.92
CA ASN A 96 -13.60 -7.88 11.78
C ASN A 96 -13.87 -7.43 13.22
N TRP A 97 -13.57 -6.14 13.51
CA TRP A 97 -13.84 -5.59 14.83
C TRP A 97 -15.34 -5.60 15.14
N SER A 98 -15.69 -6.18 16.29
CA SER A 98 -17.06 -6.20 16.80
C SER A 98 -17.10 -5.48 18.14
N PRO A 99 -18.06 -4.55 18.35
CA PRO A 99 -18.19 -3.86 19.64
C PRO A 99 -18.57 -4.83 20.74
N THR A 100 -17.91 -4.74 21.87
CA THR A 100 -18.31 -5.42 23.10
C THR A 100 -19.33 -4.58 23.88
N ILE A 101 -20.02 -5.18 24.86
CA ILE A 101 -20.92 -4.45 25.77
C ILE A 101 -20.21 -3.27 26.42
N TYR A 102 -18.95 -3.44 26.76
CA TYR A 102 -18.12 -2.38 27.41
C TYR A 102 -17.80 -1.24 26.44
N THR A 103 -17.45 -1.52 25.18
CA THR A 103 -17.19 -0.51 24.17
C THR A 103 -18.46 0.29 23.84
N VAL A 104 -19.61 -0.35 23.79
CA VAL A 104 -20.91 0.32 23.59
C VAL A 104 -21.25 1.21 24.79
N ALA A 105 -21.04 0.72 26.00
CA ALA A 105 -21.36 1.46 27.23
C ALA A 105 -20.47 2.72 27.43
N THR A 106 -19.22 2.65 27.02
CA THR A 106 -18.29 3.80 27.13
C THR A 106 -18.39 4.78 25.98
N ALA A 107 -19.17 4.49 24.93
CA ALA A 107 -19.25 5.25 23.69
C ALA A 107 -17.87 5.52 23.03
N ASN A 108 -16.87 4.79 23.45
CA ASN A 108 -15.49 4.96 22.99
C ASN A 108 -15.25 3.96 21.85
N ASN A 109 -15.49 4.38 20.63
CA ASN A 109 -15.15 3.58 19.46
C ASN A 109 -13.64 3.70 19.21
N PRO A 110 -12.87 2.62 19.33
CA PRO A 110 -11.45 2.67 19.02
C PRO A 110 -11.29 3.02 17.54
N THR A 111 -10.43 4.00 17.27
CA THR A 111 -10.00 4.32 15.91
C THR A 111 -8.55 3.86 15.76
N ASP A 112 -8.27 3.14 14.69
CA ASP A 112 -6.90 2.80 14.34
C ASP A 112 -6.23 4.02 13.72
N ILE A 113 -5.07 4.38 14.24
CA ILE A 113 -4.25 5.45 13.69
C ILE A 113 -3.35 4.85 12.63
N ILE A 114 -3.40 5.41 11.42
CA ILE A 114 -2.54 5.00 10.31
C ILE A 114 -1.43 6.03 10.17
N GLU A 115 -0.23 5.67 10.59
CA GLU A 115 0.92 6.58 10.56
C GLU A 115 1.33 6.94 9.12
N SER A 116 1.29 5.96 8.22
CA SER A 116 1.62 6.15 6.81
C SER A 116 0.35 6.08 5.96
N ALA A 117 -0.36 7.20 5.89
CA ALA A 117 -1.56 7.37 5.09
C ALA A 117 -1.43 8.60 4.18
N SER A 118 -1.98 8.51 2.98
CA SER A 118 -1.96 9.57 1.97
C SER A 118 -3.33 9.69 1.33
N TYR A 119 -3.65 10.87 0.80
CA TYR A 119 -4.89 11.12 0.10
C TYR A 119 -4.65 11.62 -1.32
N SER A 120 -5.64 11.46 -2.16
CA SER A 120 -5.74 12.10 -3.47
C SER A 120 -7.16 12.58 -3.70
N ILE A 121 -7.32 13.56 -4.57
CA ILE A 121 -8.64 14.12 -4.91
C ILE A 121 -8.82 14.04 -6.41
N TYR A 122 -9.90 13.39 -6.81
CA TYR A 122 -10.28 13.22 -8.21
C TYR A 122 -11.58 13.96 -8.51
N ARG A 123 -11.64 14.57 -9.68
CA ARG A 123 -12.88 15.09 -10.22
C ARG A 123 -13.71 13.93 -10.79
N VAL A 124 -14.94 13.75 -10.30
CA VAL A 124 -15.74 12.55 -10.59
C VAL A 124 -16.14 12.46 -12.07
N THR A 125 -16.32 13.59 -12.74
CA THR A 125 -16.87 13.66 -14.11
C THR A 125 -15.96 13.01 -15.14
N ASP A 126 -14.66 13.23 -15.03
CA ASP A 126 -13.63 12.84 -16.01
C ASP A 126 -12.48 12.06 -15.40
N ASN A 127 -12.58 11.76 -14.10
CA ASN A 127 -11.55 11.08 -13.32
C ASN A 127 -10.18 11.80 -13.38
N LEU A 128 -10.21 13.13 -13.50
CA LEU A 128 -9.00 13.95 -13.45
C LEU A 128 -8.48 14.02 -12.01
N ALA A 129 -7.22 13.70 -11.82
CA ALA A 129 -6.55 13.90 -10.54
C ALA A 129 -6.33 15.40 -10.30
N ALA A 130 -7.24 16.04 -9.57
CA ALA A 130 -7.10 17.44 -9.18
C ALA A 130 -5.95 17.63 -8.17
N ILE A 131 -5.82 16.70 -7.23
CA ILE A 131 -4.69 16.58 -6.32
C ILE A 131 -4.21 15.12 -6.35
N PRO A 132 -3.12 14.82 -7.06
CA PRO A 132 -2.58 13.46 -7.11
C PRO A 132 -1.90 13.08 -5.79
N TYR A 133 -1.66 11.80 -5.58
CA TYR A 133 -0.80 11.35 -4.49
C TYR A 133 0.60 11.93 -4.62
N GLY A 134 1.12 12.45 -3.53
CA GLY A 134 2.46 13.00 -3.47
C GLY A 134 3.14 12.71 -2.14
N THR A 135 4.38 12.25 -2.21
CA THR A 135 5.23 11.96 -1.04
C THR A 135 6.53 12.78 -1.06
N GLY A 136 6.64 13.71 -2.02
CA GLY A 136 7.81 14.56 -2.20
C GLY A 136 7.74 15.89 -1.46
N SER A 137 8.80 16.69 -1.62
CA SER A 137 8.89 18.04 -1.07
C SER A 137 7.95 19.03 -1.75
N ASP A 138 7.69 18.84 -3.04
CA ASP A 138 6.88 19.76 -3.85
C ASP A 138 5.39 19.51 -3.70
N LEU A 139 5.02 18.28 -3.46
CA LEU A 139 3.65 17.86 -3.18
C LEU A 139 3.66 16.79 -2.11
N SER A 140 3.06 17.10 -0.97
CA SER A 140 2.86 16.17 0.12
C SER A 140 1.38 16.03 0.42
N THR A 141 0.85 14.82 0.24
CA THR A 141 -0.54 14.47 0.55
C THR A 141 -0.65 13.48 1.70
N TYR A 142 0.33 13.47 2.61
CA TYR A 142 0.25 12.69 3.83
C TYR A 142 -0.87 13.20 4.73
N LEU A 143 -1.56 12.26 5.38
CA LEU A 143 -2.51 12.61 6.43
C LEU A 143 -1.76 12.87 7.72
N SER A 144 -2.20 13.88 8.44
CA SER A 144 -1.87 14.07 9.84
C SER A 144 -2.73 13.14 10.70
N TYR A 145 -2.31 12.89 11.93
CA TYR A 145 -3.09 12.07 12.87
C TYR A 145 -3.01 12.59 14.30
N ASP A 146 -4.05 12.33 15.04
CA ASP A 146 -4.16 12.60 16.46
C ASP A 146 -4.95 11.48 17.17
N LYS A 147 -5.30 11.66 18.43
CA LYS A 147 -6.06 10.66 19.21
C LYS A 147 -7.46 10.36 18.66
N GLU A 148 -7.99 11.20 17.79
CA GLU A 148 -9.31 11.05 17.19
C GLU A 148 -9.28 10.44 15.78
N GLY A 149 -8.10 10.15 15.25
CA GLY A 149 -7.88 9.53 13.96
C GLY A 149 -7.06 10.38 12.99
N ASN A 150 -7.04 9.94 11.74
CA ASN A 150 -6.31 10.63 10.68
C ASN A 150 -7.13 11.81 10.14
N PHE A 151 -6.45 12.88 9.70
CA PHE A 151 -7.10 14.04 9.12
C PHE A 151 -6.19 14.78 8.14
N PHE A 152 -6.80 15.59 7.29
CA PHE A 152 -6.10 16.63 6.51
C PHE A 152 -6.99 17.86 6.35
N ASP A 153 -6.36 18.99 6.13
CA ASP A 153 -7.03 20.25 5.83
C ASP A 153 -6.94 20.52 4.32
N LEU A 154 -8.04 20.87 3.71
CA LEU A 154 -8.13 21.19 2.29
C LEU A 154 -8.70 22.59 2.11
N ASP A 155 -7.96 23.42 1.40
CA ASP A 155 -8.44 24.68 0.88
C ASP A 155 -9.23 24.41 -0.41
N MET A 156 -10.53 24.72 -0.41
CA MET A 156 -11.41 24.49 -1.54
C MET A 156 -11.07 25.35 -2.75
N SER A 157 -10.32 26.46 -2.56
CA SER A 157 -9.86 27.33 -3.65
C SER A 157 -8.89 26.62 -4.62
N LEU A 158 -8.32 25.49 -4.23
CA LEU A 158 -7.50 24.64 -5.09
C LEU A 158 -8.31 23.83 -6.10
N LEU A 159 -9.64 23.79 -5.94
CA LEU A 159 -10.54 23.00 -6.76
C LEU A 159 -11.43 23.92 -7.61
N GLU A 160 -11.78 23.48 -8.80
CA GLU A 160 -12.72 24.19 -9.66
C GLU A 160 -14.15 24.12 -9.10
N PRO A 161 -14.89 25.23 -9.08
CA PRO A 161 -16.28 25.24 -8.62
C PRO A 161 -17.19 24.46 -9.58
N ASP A 162 -18.38 24.14 -9.11
CA ASP A 162 -19.43 23.43 -9.83
C ASP A 162 -19.16 21.97 -10.17
N TYR A 163 -18.06 21.40 -9.71
CA TYR A 163 -17.75 19.99 -9.90
C TYR A 163 -17.93 19.16 -8.62
N MET A 164 -18.13 17.87 -8.86
CA MET A 164 -18.12 16.85 -7.80
C MET A 164 -16.73 16.22 -7.75
N TYR A 165 -16.21 16.10 -6.54
CA TYR A 165 -14.90 15.50 -6.25
C TYR A 165 -15.05 14.29 -5.37
N GLU A 166 -14.07 13.39 -5.44
CA GLU A 166 -13.95 12.26 -4.54
C GLU A 166 -12.56 12.20 -3.91
N ILE A 167 -12.54 11.95 -2.62
CA ILE A 167 -11.33 11.69 -1.87
C ILE A 167 -11.06 10.19 -1.94
N ARG A 168 -9.86 9.82 -2.33
CA ARG A 168 -9.32 8.47 -2.25
C ARG A 168 -8.20 8.44 -1.23
N LEU A 169 -8.10 7.36 -0.49
CA LEU A 169 -7.08 7.17 0.55
C LEU A 169 -6.18 6.02 0.17
N SER A 170 -4.90 6.15 0.45
CA SER A 170 -3.92 5.10 0.30
C SER A 170 -3.18 4.91 1.62
N TYR A 171 -3.07 3.66 2.06
CA TYR A 171 -2.35 3.28 3.29
C TYR A 171 -1.13 2.45 2.92
N TYR A 172 -0.02 2.74 3.56
CA TYR A 172 1.15 1.90 3.43
C TYR A 172 0.91 0.58 4.15
N ASN A 173 1.17 -0.50 3.45
CA ASN A 173 1.02 -1.85 3.97
C ASN A 173 2.39 -2.50 4.12
N ASP A 174 2.86 -2.62 5.36
CA ASP A 174 4.18 -3.18 5.68
C ASP A 174 4.33 -4.62 5.19
N SER A 175 3.24 -5.39 5.13
CA SER A 175 3.27 -6.79 4.70
C SER A 175 3.60 -6.97 3.21
N ILE A 176 3.27 -5.97 2.39
CA ILE A 176 3.56 -5.98 0.94
C ILE A 176 4.65 -4.97 0.56
N GLY A 177 5.07 -4.11 1.52
CA GLY A 177 6.07 -3.08 1.29
C GLY A 177 5.63 -1.98 0.31
N ASP A 178 4.33 -1.75 0.15
CA ASP A 178 3.79 -0.82 -0.85
C ASP A 178 2.52 -0.12 -0.37
N TRP A 179 2.15 0.94 -1.10
CA TRP A 179 0.94 1.72 -0.87
C TRP A 179 -0.28 1.01 -1.46
N GLN A 180 -1.32 0.89 -0.66
CA GLN A 180 -2.57 0.23 -1.04
C GLN A 180 -3.72 1.23 -1.01
N GLU A 181 -4.30 1.54 -2.18
CA GLU A 181 -5.49 2.38 -2.27
C GLU A 181 -6.69 1.66 -1.62
N GLN A 182 -7.42 2.39 -0.79
CA GLN A 182 -8.56 1.86 -0.05
C GLN A 182 -9.82 1.90 -0.92
N PRO A 183 -10.73 0.92 -0.79
CA PRO A 183 -11.93 0.83 -1.63
C PRO A 183 -12.99 1.90 -1.30
N GLN A 184 -12.89 2.55 -0.13
CA GLN A 184 -13.83 3.59 0.26
C GLN A 184 -13.46 4.93 -0.36
N THR A 185 -14.40 5.56 -1.04
CA THR A 185 -14.28 6.92 -1.59
C THR A 185 -15.31 7.86 -0.95
N PHE A 186 -14.94 9.13 -0.80
CA PHE A 186 -15.78 10.13 -0.13
C PHE A 186 -16.05 11.27 -1.08
N LYS A 187 -17.32 11.50 -1.41
CA LYS A 187 -17.71 12.45 -2.45
C LYS A 187 -18.29 13.74 -1.86
N PHE A 188 -17.88 14.86 -2.42
CA PHE A 188 -18.37 16.21 -2.08
C PHE A 188 -18.41 17.09 -3.34
N ARG A 189 -19.13 18.21 -3.27
CA ARG A 189 -19.21 19.21 -4.33
C ARG A 189 -18.61 20.53 -3.86
N VAL A 190 -17.92 21.23 -4.73
CA VAL A 190 -17.46 22.61 -4.52
C VAL A 190 -18.41 23.55 -5.28
N GLU A 191 -18.84 24.65 -4.64
CA GLU A 191 -19.76 25.66 -5.18
C GLU A 191 -19.22 27.08 -4.97
#